data_f60452f62e58af30608fe5b2934e3a9e
#
_entry.id   f60452f62e58af30608fe5b2934e3a9e
#
_cell.length_a   1.000
_cell.length_b   1.000
_cell.length_c   1.000
_cell.angle_alpha   90.00
_cell.angle_beta   90.00
_cell.angle_gamma   90.00
#
_symmetry.space_group_name_H-M   'P 1'
#
loop_
_entity.id
_entity.type
_entity.pdbx_description
1 polymer ?
#
loop_
_entity_poly.entity_id
_entity_poly.type
_entity_poly.pdbx_seq_one_letter_code
_entity_poly.pdbx_strand_id
1 'polypeptide(L)'
;MRTILLIATGGTIASRPTAAGGLAPAITSQELLSCVPELAEFCRIDAIQLYNLDSTNMGPEQWQGIAAAVQENYDRYDGFVITHGTDTMGYTAAALSYMIQKSPKPVVLTGSQKSIYNRDTDARNNLWRAVAYACHPDAWGVQIVFDNKVILGTRARKTRTKSFNAFSSIDYPETAMFRDRRLIQFLQRPADYTHAVFNTALDPNVFVLRLVPGMRADIIPLLEGRYRALVLESFGVGGLPGGDDGAMFAAVRDWCGAGHLAVFTTQVPHEGSDLAVYEVGRAAKALPGVLEAHDMTPEATAVKLMWVLGQTSDRAEAEKLFLTPVQWDIL
;
A
#
# COMPACT_ATOMS: atom_id res chain seq x y z
N MET A 1 -6.42 -28.96 8.58
CA MET A 1 -6.98 -28.11 7.50
C MET A 1 -6.86 -26.66 8.01
N ARG A 2 -6.29 -25.73 7.24
CA ARG A 2 -6.16 -24.32 7.68
C ARG A 2 -7.51 -23.62 7.68
N THR A 3 -7.64 -22.64 8.56
CA THR A 3 -8.83 -21.79 8.66
C THR A 3 -8.47 -20.36 8.27
N ILE A 4 -9.15 -19.83 7.26
CA ILE A 4 -8.89 -18.50 6.68
C ILE A 4 -10.09 -17.60 6.97
N LEU A 5 -9.83 -16.35 7.36
CA LEU A 5 -10.85 -15.32 7.41
C LEU A 5 -10.84 -14.49 6.13
N LEU A 6 -11.94 -14.51 5.39
CA LEU A 6 -12.19 -13.59 4.29
C LEU A 6 -12.80 -12.29 4.83
N ILE A 7 -12.14 -11.17 4.62
CA ILE A 7 -12.61 -9.82 4.98
C ILE A 7 -12.99 -9.10 3.69
N ALA A 8 -14.28 -8.93 3.45
CA ALA A 8 -14.78 -8.27 2.25
C ALA A 8 -14.92 -6.77 2.50
N THR A 9 -14.34 -5.96 1.60
CA THR A 9 -14.42 -4.49 1.68
C THR A 9 -15.14 -3.84 0.49
N GLY A 10 -15.57 -4.64 -0.50
CA GLY A 10 -16.23 -4.17 -1.72
C GLY A 10 -15.31 -4.27 -2.96
N GLY A 11 -15.29 -3.21 -3.75
CA GLY A 11 -14.50 -3.12 -4.98
C GLY A 11 -15.15 -3.82 -6.18
N THR A 12 -14.48 -3.75 -7.33
CA THR A 12 -14.98 -4.28 -8.62
C THR A 12 -15.27 -5.78 -8.57
N ILE A 13 -14.50 -6.55 -7.81
CA ILE A 13 -14.70 -8.00 -7.65
C ILE A 13 -16.13 -8.32 -7.14
N ALA A 14 -16.64 -7.48 -6.26
CA ALA A 14 -17.96 -7.61 -5.63
C ALA A 14 -19.02 -6.68 -6.25
N SER A 15 -18.83 -6.19 -7.48
CA SER A 15 -19.71 -5.22 -8.10
C SER A 15 -20.71 -5.85 -9.07
N ARG A 16 -21.90 -5.24 -9.15
CA ARG A 16 -22.93 -5.53 -10.16
C ARG A 16 -23.25 -4.29 -10.99
N PRO A 17 -23.70 -4.44 -12.25
CA PRO A 17 -24.23 -3.32 -13.02
C PRO A 17 -25.41 -2.68 -12.30
N THR A 18 -25.40 -1.35 -12.27
CA THR A 18 -26.52 -0.54 -11.76
C THR A 18 -27.47 -0.15 -12.86
N ALA A 19 -28.68 0.24 -12.51
CA ALA A 19 -29.67 0.76 -13.48
C ALA A 19 -29.17 2.03 -14.20
N ALA A 20 -28.23 2.77 -13.60
CA ALA A 20 -27.61 3.96 -14.21
C ALA A 20 -26.45 3.63 -15.16
N GLY A 21 -26.12 2.37 -15.41
CA GLY A 21 -25.09 1.91 -16.35
C GLY A 21 -23.67 1.84 -15.79
N GLY A 22 -23.48 2.07 -14.47
CA GLY A 22 -22.19 1.90 -13.77
C GLY A 22 -22.08 0.56 -13.04
N LEU A 23 -20.95 0.33 -12.37
CA LEU A 23 -20.74 -0.77 -11.43
C LEU A 23 -20.79 -0.24 -10.00
N ALA A 24 -21.48 -0.94 -9.09
CA ALA A 24 -21.45 -0.65 -7.65
C ALA A 24 -21.23 -1.94 -6.85
N PRO A 25 -20.48 -1.89 -5.74
CA PRO A 25 -20.34 -3.03 -4.87
C PRO A 25 -21.72 -3.44 -4.31
N ALA A 26 -22.10 -4.70 -4.57
CA ALA A 26 -23.44 -5.21 -4.22
C ALA A 26 -23.44 -6.71 -3.91
N ILE A 27 -22.29 -7.36 -3.89
CA ILE A 27 -22.13 -8.80 -3.68
C ILE A 27 -21.63 -9.02 -2.27
N THR A 28 -22.30 -9.89 -1.51
CA THR A 28 -21.86 -10.28 -0.17
C THR A 28 -20.65 -11.20 -0.19
N SER A 29 -19.96 -11.29 0.95
CA SER A 29 -18.82 -12.21 1.10
C SER A 29 -19.20 -13.67 0.86
N GLN A 30 -20.40 -14.10 1.28
CA GLN A 30 -20.94 -15.44 1.04
C GLN A 30 -21.21 -15.71 -0.44
N GLU A 31 -21.83 -14.75 -1.13
CA GLU A 31 -22.06 -14.86 -2.58
C GLU A 31 -20.74 -14.94 -3.34
N LEU A 32 -19.73 -14.16 -2.91
CA LEU A 32 -18.39 -14.18 -3.52
C LEU A 32 -17.75 -15.56 -3.40
N LEU A 33 -17.80 -16.18 -2.22
CA LEU A 33 -17.29 -17.52 -1.98
C LEU A 33 -18.04 -18.58 -2.79
N SER A 34 -19.36 -18.45 -2.96
CA SER A 34 -20.15 -19.39 -3.76
C SER A 34 -19.78 -19.42 -5.23
N CYS A 35 -19.13 -18.35 -5.73
CA CYS A 35 -18.62 -18.30 -7.11
C CYS A 35 -17.31 -19.10 -7.33
N VAL A 36 -16.66 -19.56 -6.26
CA VAL A 36 -15.39 -20.32 -6.30
C VAL A 36 -15.48 -21.52 -5.32
N PRO A 37 -16.39 -22.49 -5.58
CA PRO A 37 -16.69 -23.57 -4.64
C PRO A 37 -15.48 -24.49 -4.35
N GLU A 38 -14.53 -24.58 -5.26
CA GLU A 38 -13.30 -25.37 -5.10
C GLU A 38 -12.41 -24.88 -3.94
N LEU A 39 -12.64 -23.71 -3.38
CA LEU A 39 -11.93 -23.21 -2.18
C LEU A 39 -12.21 -24.09 -0.95
N ALA A 40 -13.41 -24.68 -0.85
CA ALA A 40 -13.77 -25.55 0.25
C ALA A 40 -13.01 -26.90 0.26
N GLU A 41 -12.36 -27.26 -0.85
CA GLU A 41 -11.64 -28.53 -0.97
C GLU A 41 -10.34 -28.54 -0.17
N PHE A 42 -9.72 -27.36 0.09
CA PHE A 42 -8.40 -27.30 0.72
C PHE A 42 -8.31 -26.43 1.98
N CYS A 43 -9.33 -25.61 2.31
CA CYS A 43 -9.36 -24.87 3.56
C CYS A 43 -10.79 -24.60 4.05
N ARG A 44 -10.91 -24.32 5.34
CA ARG A 44 -12.13 -23.73 5.90
C ARG A 44 -12.05 -22.21 5.76
N ILE A 45 -13.12 -21.58 5.26
CA ILE A 45 -13.19 -20.15 5.10
C ILE A 45 -14.40 -19.63 5.85
N ASP A 46 -14.16 -18.78 6.83
CA ASP A 46 -15.19 -17.94 7.44
C ASP A 46 -15.10 -16.55 6.76
N ALA A 47 -16.21 -15.84 6.63
CA ALA A 47 -16.25 -14.58 5.93
C ALA A 47 -17.00 -13.50 6.70
N ILE A 48 -16.48 -12.30 6.70
CA ILE A 48 -17.10 -11.09 7.23
C ILE A 48 -17.20 -10.02 6.13
N GLN A 49 -18.30 -9.27 6.15
CA GLN A 49 -18.48 -8.08 5.33
C GLN A 49 -18.13 -6.87 6.19
N LEU A 50 -16.88 -6.38 6.07
CA LEU A 50 -16.43 -5.24 6.88
C LEU A 50 -16.90 -3.92 6.25
N TYR A 51 -16.72 -3.77 4.94
CA TYR A 51 -17.14 -2.61 4.16
C TYR A 51 -17.78 -3.05 2.85
N ASN A 52 -18.48 -2.13 2.19
CA ASN A 52 -18.98 -2.30 0.84
C ASN A 52 -18.73 -1.01 0.04
N LEU A 53 -17.46 -0.71 -0.22
CA LEU A 53 -17.00 0.55 -0.75
C LEU A 53 -16.36 0.39 -2.14
N ASP A 54 -16.46 1.44 -2.95
CA ASP A 54 -15.49 1.67 -4.00
C ASP A 54 -14.15 2.04 -3.38
N SER A 55 -13.04 1.49 -3.90
CA SER A 55 -11.72 1.73 -3.33
C SER A 55 -11.28 3.21 -3.37
N THR A 56 -11.86 4.02 -4.23
CA THR A 56 -11.63 5.48 -4.24
C THR A 56 -12.08 6.17 -2.95
N ASN A 57 -12.95 5.52 -2.16
CA ASN A 57 -13.43 5.98 -0.86
C ASN A 57 -12.71 5.31 0.34
N MET A 58 -11.65 4.53 0.08
CA MET A 58 -10.80 3.99 1.13
C MET A 58 -9.82 5.03 1.63
N GLY A 59 -9.66 5.12 2.94
CA GLY A 59 -8.76 6.05 3.60
C GLY A 59 -8.24 5.50 4.93
N PRO A 60 -7.54 6.34 5.72
CA PRO A 60 -6.92 5.92 6.97
C PRO A 60 -7.86 5.24 7.97
N GLU A 61 -9.09 5.70 8.13
CA GLU A 61 -10.08 5.08 9.01
C GLU A 61 -10.42 3.66 8.58
N GLN A 62 -10.59 3.44 7.27
CA GLN A 62 -10.90 2.12 6.73
C GLN A 62 -9.69 1.18 6.85
N TRP A 63 -8.47 1.68 6.66
CA TRP A 63 -7.26 0.89 6.87
C TRP A 63 -7.12 0.45 8.33
N GLN A 64 -7.38 1.36 9.28
CA GLN A 64 -7.40 1.04 10.71
C GLN A 64 -8.49 0.01 11.05
N GLY A 65 -9.68 0.13 10.46
CA GLY A 65 -10.74 -0.86 10.64
C GLY A 65 -10.39 -2.24 10.10
N ILE A 66 -9.69 -2.32 8.95
CA ILE A 66 -9.19 -3.60 8.41
C ILE A 66 -8.11 -4.18 9.36
N ALA A 67 -7.17 -3.37 9.83
CA ALA A 67 -6.13 -3.80 10.75
C ALA A 67 -6.73 -4.29 12.08
N ALA A 68 -7.74 -3.60 12.62
CA ALA A 68 -8.47 -4.01 13.80
C ALA A 68 -9.19 -5.36 13.59
N ALA A 69 -9.88 -5.55 12.46
CA ALA A 69 -10.54 -6.81 12.14
C ALA A 69 -9.55 -7.98 12.04
N VAL A 70 -8.33 -7.75 11.51
CA VAL A 70 -7.26 -8.74 11.51
C VAL A 70 -6.77 -9.00 12.93
N GLN A 71 -6.52 -7.96 13.73
CA GLN A 71 -6.03 -8.08 15.11
C GLN A 71 -6.99 -8.84 16.02
N GLU A 72 -8.28 -8.51 16.00
CA GLU A 72 -9.33 -9.15 16.81
C GLU A 72 -9.51 -10.63 16.49
N ASN A 73 -9.16 -11.03 15.27
CA ASN A 73 -9.31 -12.39 14.79
C ASN A 73 -7.99 -13.14 14.66
N TYR A 74 -6.87 -12.50 15.05
CA TYR A 74 -5.54 -12.99 14.72
C TYR A 74 -5.26 -14.40 15.27
N ASP A 75 -5.67 -14.69 16.50
CA ASP A 75 -5.42 -16.00 17.14
C ASP A 75 -6.35 -17.11 16.64
N ARG A 76 -7.49 -16.75 16.05
CA ARG A 76 -8.53 -17.71 15.62
C ARG A 76 -8.29 -18.28 14.22
N TYR A 77 -7.53 -17.56 13.37
CA TYR A 77 -7.33 -17.92 11.97
C TYR A 77 -5.85 -18.09 11.63
N ASP A 78 -5.56 -18.95 10.64
CA ASP A 78 -4.22 -19.22 10.16
C ASP A 78 -3.73 -18.19 9.12
N GLY A 79 -4.64 -17.42 8.57
CA GLY A 79 -4.37 -16.38 7.59
C GLY A 79 -5.63 -15.58 7.24
N PHE A 80 -5.42 -14.48 6.53
CA PHE A 80 -6.43 -13.50 6.19
C PHE A 80 -6.41 -13.21 4.70
N VAL A 81 -7.59 -13.12 4.08
CA VAL A 81 -7.76 -12.68 2.69
C VAL A 81 -8.69 -11.48 2.67
N ILE A 82 -8.26 -10.38 2.12
CA ILE A 82 -8.99 -9.12 2.03
C ILE A 82 -9.35 -8.89 0.57
N THR A 83 -10.66 -8.87 0.25
CA THR A 83 -11.08 -8.46 -1.09
C THR A 83 -11.26 -6.96 -1.15
N HIS A 84 -10.66 -6.32 -2.15
CA HIS A 84 -10.48 -4.87 -2.24
C HIS A 84 -10.63 -4.38 -3.70
N GLY A 85 -11.04 -3.13 -3.88
CA GLY A 85 -10.97 -2.48 -5.18
C GLY A 85 -9.53 -2.17 -5.59
N THR A 86 -9.24 -2.27 -6.89
CA THR A 86 -7.84 -2.25 -7.37
C THR A 86 -7.18 -0.87 -7.35
N ASP A 87 -7.95 0.23 -7.35
CA ASP A 87 -7.38 1.58 -7.55
C ASP A 87 -6.51 2.06 -6.39
N THR A 88 -6.88 1.73 -5.16
CA THR A 88 -6.13 2.11 -3.95
C THR A 88 -5.59 0.91 -3.17
N MET A 89 -5.61 -0.29 -3.76
CA MET A 89 -5.12 -1.51 -3.09
C MET A 89 -3.63 -1.40 -2.70
N GLY A 90 -2.80 -0.72 -3.50
CA GLY A 90 -1.38 -0.48 -3.16
C GLY A 90 -1.22 0.34 -1.88
N TYR A 91 -2.03 1.40 -1.71
CA TYR A 91 -2.04 2.20 -0.47
C TYR A 91 -2.51 1.39 0.74
N THR A 92 -3.59 0.62 0.60
CA THR A 92 -4.11 -0.23 1.67
C THR A 92 -3.10 -1.31 2.06
N ALA A 93 -2.43 -1.94 1.09
CA ALA A 93 -1.42 -2.96 1.36
C ALA A 93 -0.19 -2.37 2.07
N ALA A 94 0.27 -1.19 1.67
CA ALA A 94 1.32 -0.45 2.36
C ALA A 94 0.90 -0.09 3.79
N ALA A 95 -0.32 0.44 3.99
CA ALA A 95 -0.85 0.79 5.31
C ALA A 95 -0.87 -0.41 6.26
N LEU A 96 -1.41 -1.53 5.79
CA LEU A 96 -1.44 -2.76 6.58
C LEU A 96 -0.03 -3.30 6.86
N SER A 97 0.93 -3.11 5.94
CA SER A 97 2.33 -3.51 6.17
C SER A 97 2.99 -2.73 7.32
N TYR A 98 2.68 -1.43 7.45
CA TYR A 98 3.18 -0.61 8.55
C TYR A 98 2.41 -0.86 9.85
N MET A 99 1.11 -1.12 9.78
CA MET A 99 0.28 -1.38 10.95
C MET A 99 0.39 -2.79 11.50
N ILE A 100 0.72 -3.79 10.65
CA ILE A 100 0.80 -5.22 11.01
C ILE A 100 2.18 -5.73 10.64
N GLN A 101 3.16 -5.46 11.51
CA GLN A 101 4.55 -5.79 11.24
C GLN A 101 4.88 -7.22 11.71
N LYS A 102 5.88 -7.82 11.06
CA LYS A 102 6.48 -9.12 11.42
C LYS A 102 5.49 -10.27 11.57
N SER A 103 4.34 -10.19 10.89
CA SER A 103 3.32 -11.24 10.95
C SER A 103 3.83 -12.56 10.36
N PRO A 104 3.90 -13.66 11.15
CA PRO A 104 4.15 -14.99 10.61
C PRO A 104 2.96 -15.54 9.83
N LYS A 105 1.76 -14.97 10.02
CA LYS A 105 0.56 -15.34 9.28
C LYS A 105 0.40 -14.43 8.06
N PRO A 106 -0.07 -14.95 6.93
CA PRO A 106 -0.34 -14.15 5.74
C PRO A 106 -1.58 -13.25 5.92
N VAL A 107 -1.43 -12.00 5.48
CA VAL A 107 -2.51 -11.02 5.30
C VAL A 107 -2.52 -10.64 3.82
N VAL A 108 -3.43 -11.23 3.06
CA VAL A 108 -3.40 -11.22 1.60
C VAL A 108 -4.48 -10.29 1.06
N LEU A 109 -4.10 -9.28 0.29
CA LEU A 109 -5.05 -8.46 -0.45
C LEU A 109 -5.21 -8.99 -1.87
N THR A 110 -6.44 -8.98 -2.35
CA THR A 110 -6.77 -9.31 -3.74
C THR A 110 -8.00 -8.56 -4.23
N GLY A 111 -8.24 -8.62 -5.51
CA GLY A 111 -9.38 -7.99 -6.17
C GLY A 111 -9.46 -8.42 -7.62
N SER A 112 -10.15 -7.65 -8.45
CA SER A 112 -10.20 -7.93 -9.88
C SER A 112 -10.42 -6.68 -10.72
N GLN A 113 -10.03 -6.76 -11.99
CA GLN A 113 -10.34 -5.74 -12.99
C GLN A 113 -11.78 -5.84 -13.49
N LYS A 114 -12.38 -7.03 -13.39
CA LYS A 114 -13.78 -7.29 -13.78
C LYS A 114 -14.56 -7.95 -12.64
N SER A 115 -15.86 -7.66 -12.59
CA SER A 115 -16.77 -8.31 -11.63
C SER A 115 -16.72 -9.82 -11.76
N ILE A 116 -16.89 -10.53 -10.65
CA ILE A 116 -16.88 -12.01 -10.60
C ILE A 116 -17.96 -12.65 -11.49
N TYR A 117 -19.01 -11.92 -11.82
CA TYR A 117 -20.07 -12.39 -12.71
C TYR A 117 -19.78 -12.19 -14.20
N ASN A 118 -18.73 -11.45 -14.56
CA ASN A 118 -18.33 -11.34 -15.95
C ASN A 118 -17.83 -12.69 -16.48
N ARG A 119 -18.18 -13.02 -17.71
CA ARG A 119 -17.79 -14.28 -18.35
C ARG A 119 -16.27 -14.45 -18.45
N ASP A 120 -15.57 -13.37 -18.76
CA ASP A 120 -14.11 -13.30 -18.93
C ASP A 120 -13.42 -12.59 -17.74
N THR A 121 -13.89 -12.86 -16.51
CA THR A 121 -13.35 -12.25 -15.30
C THR A 121 -12.02 -12.84 -14.86
N ASP A 122 -11.15 -12.02 -14.29
CA ASP A 122 -9.96 -12.39 -13.53
C ASP A 122 -10.26 -12.72 -12.06
N ALA A 123 -11.46 -12.36 -11.57
CA ALA A 123 -11.84 -12.43 -10.16
C ALA A 123 -11.72 -13.83 -9.56
N ARG A 124 -12.21 -14.87 -10.25
CA ARG A 124 -12.20 -16.25 -9.74
C ARG A 124 -10.77 -16.75 -9.53
N ASN A 125 -9.89 -16.50 -10.51
CA ASN A 125 -8.49 -16.87 -10.42
C ASN A 125 -7.75 -16.11 -9.33
N ASN A 126 -8.00 -14.79 -9.21
CA ASN A 126 -7.36 -13.98 -8.19
C ASN A 126 -7.80 -14.40 -6.79
N LEU A 127 -9.09 -14.62 -6.57
CA LEU A 127 -9.61 -15.10 -5.28
C LEU A 127 -9.05 -16.49 -4.93
N TRP A 128 -9.06 -17.42 -5.89
CA TRP A 128 -8.50 -18.74 -5.70
C TRP A 128 -7.02 -18.70 -5.30
N ARG A 129 -6.20 -17.91 -6.03
CA ARG A 129 -4.77 -17.77 -5.74
C ARG A 129 -4.51 -17.11 -4.41
N ALA A 130 -5.29 -16.09 -4.05
CA ALA A 130 -5.15 -15.40 -2.78
C ALA A 130 -5.40 -16.36 -1.59
N VAL A 131 -6.47 -17.16 -1.66
CA VAL A 131 -6.76 -18.17 -0.64
C VAL A 131 -5.73 -19.29 -0.66
N ALA A 132 -5.32 -19.78 -1.85
CA ALA A 132 -4.30 -20.81 -1.97
C ALA A 132 -2.95 -20.35 -1.39
N TYR A 133 -2.55 -19.09 -1.62
CA TYR A 133 -1.38 -18.49 -0.99
C TYR A 133 -1.56 -18.38 0.53
N ALA A 134 -2.68 -17.87 1.01
CA ALA A 134 -2.95 -17.75 2.46
C ALA A 134 -2.94 -19.12 3.18
N CYS A 135 -3.27 -20.20 2.47
CA CYS A 135 -3.19 -21.57 2.98
C CYS A 135 -1.78 -22.19 2.87
N HIS A 136 -0.83 -21.54 2.20
CA HIS A 136 0.51 -22.13 2.02
C HIS A 136 1.32 -22.04 3.33
N PRO A 137 2.08 -23.09 3.72
CA PRO A 137 2.87 -23.09 4.96
C PRO A 137 3.93 -21.99 5.03
N ASP A 138 4.48 -21.61 3.88
CA ASP A 138 5.52 -20.59 3.76
C ASP A 138 4.96 -19.17 3.48
N ALA A 139 3.63 -18.98 3.50
CA ALA A 139 3.02 -17.67 3.35
C ALA A 139 3.15 -16.84 4.64
N TRP A 140 3.39 -15.53 4.50
CA TRP A 140 3.66 -14.63 5.62
C TRP A 140 3.40 -13.16 5.26
N GLY A 141 3.21 -12.31 6.26
CA GLY A 141 3.19 -10.86 6.14
C GLY A 141 2.06 -10.32 5.27
N VAL A 142 2.10 -9.03 5.00
CA VAL A 142 1.11 -8.34 4.16
C VAL A 142 1.55 -8.38 2.70
N GLN A 143 0.72 -8.96 1.83
CA GLN A 143 1.05 -9.12 0.42
C GLN A 143 -0.17 -8.96 -0.48
N ILE A 144 0.04 -8.49 -1.70
CA ILE A 144 -0.98 -8.52 -2.76
C ILE A 144 -0.79 -9.79 -3.58
N VAL A 145 -1.87 -10.55 -3.76
CA VAL A 145 -1.94 -11.64 -4.74
C VAL A 145 -2.86 -11.21 -5.88
N PHE A 146 -2.27 -10.98 -7.03
CA PHE A 146 -3.00 -10.51 -8.21
C PHE A 146 -2.40 -11.08 -9.49
N ASP A 147 -3.25 -11.51 -10.41
CA ASP A 147 -2.86 -12.28 -11.59
C ASP A 147 -2.08 -13.55 -11.15
N ASN A 148 -0.84 -13.71 -11.53
CA ASN A 148 0.01 -14.83 -11.11
C ASN A 148 1.00 -14.48 -9.99
N LYS A 149 1.00 -13.25 -9.49
CA LYS A 149 2.06 -12.65 -8.70
C LYS A 149 1.69 -12.57 -7.24
N VAL A 150 2.69 -12.72 -6.38
CA VAL A 150 2.63 -12.41 -4.96
C VAL A 150 3.65 -11.29 -4.70
N ILE A 151 3.17 -10.14 -4.26
CA ILE A 151 3.95 -8.91 -4.18
C ILE A 151 3.87 -8.37 -2.75
N LEU A 152 5.01 -7.92 -2.19
CA LEU A 152 5.03 -7.24 -0.89
C LEU A 152 4.09 -6.02 -0.89
N GLY A 153 3.35 -5.83 0.19
CA GLY A 153 2.42 -4.71 0.32
C GLY A 153 3.09 -3.34 0.18
N THR A 154 4.34 -3.22 0.60
CA THR A 154 5.15 -1.99 0.49
C THR A 154 5.71 -1.73 -0.91
N ARG A 155 5.76 -2.77 -1.76
CA ARG A 155 6.36 -2.70 -3.11
C ARG A 155 5.34 -2.73 -4.24
N ALA A 156 4.07 -2.96 -3.90
CA ALA A 156 3.02 -3.14 -4.88
C ALA A 156 2.51 -1.80 -5.43
N ARG A 157 2.51 -1.67 -6.75
CA ARG A 157 1.97 -0.51 -7.46
C ARG A 157 1.03 -0.95 -8.57
N LYS A 158 -0.13 -0.27 -8.70
CA LYS A 158 -1.02 -0.44 -9.86
C LYS A 158 -0.43 0.28 -11.06
N THR A 159 0.11 -0.46 -12.01
CA THR A 159 0.79 0.08 -13.20
C THR A 159 -0.04 0.01 -14.47
N ARG A 160 -1.22 -0.64 -14.42
CA ARG A 160 -2.15 -0.75 -15.56
C ARG A 160 -3.59 -0.62 -15.12
N THR A 161 -4.37 0.12 -15.89
CA THR A 161 -5.78 0.41 -15.56
C THR A 161 -6.77 -0.62 -16.06
N LYS A 162 -6.43 -1.41 -17.09
CA LYS A 162 -7.36 -2.34 -17.77
C LYS A 162 -6.89 -3.78 -17.81
N SER A 163 -5.59 -4.01 -17.97
CA SER A 163 -5.03 -5.36 -18.11
C SER A 163 -5.13 -6.14 -16.81
N PHE A 164 -5.25 -7.47 -16.90
CA PHE A 164 -5.34 -8.34 -15.72
C PHE A 164 -4.04 -8.36 -14.91
N ASN A 165 -2.87 -8.21 -15.54
CA ASN A 165 -1.59 -8.03 -14.86
C ASN A 165 -1.43 -6.58 -14.34
N ALA A 166 -2.39 -6.11 -13.54
CA ALA A 166 -2.52 -4.69 -13.16
C ALA A 166 -1.43 -4.21 -12.19
N PHE A 167 -0.86 -5.09 -11.38
CA PHE A 167 0.13 -4.75 -10.36
C PHE A 167 1.54 -5.19 -10.75
N SER A 168 2.51 -4.38 -10.35
CA SER A 168 3.94 -4.67 -10.46
C SER A 168 4.61 -4.52 -9.09
N SER A 169 5.62 -5.34 -8.83
CA SER A 169 6.57 -5.11 -7.74
C SER A 169 7.59 -4.07 -8.20
N ILE A 170 7.76 -3.00 -7.46
CA ILE A 170 8.67 -1.91 -7.81
C ILE A 170 9.97 -2.09 -7.05
N ASP A 171 11.08 -2.14 -7.80
CA ASP A 171 12.47 -2.21 -7.32
C ASP A 171 12.74 -3.35 -6.32
N TYR A 172 11.86 -4.35 -6.29
CA TYR A 172 12.00 -5.54 -5.46
C TYR A 172 11.37 -6.76 -6.16
N PRO A 173 11.92 -7.98 -5.99
CA PRO A 173 11.35 -9.15 -6.61
C PRO A 173 9.96 -9.50 -6.06
N GLU A 174 9.16 -10.17 -6.86
CA GLU A 174 7.95 -10.86 -6.39
C GLU A 174 8.35 -11.89 -5.33
N THR A 175 7.55 -12.08 -4.28
CA THR A 175 7.88 -13.05 -3.22
C THR A 175 7.58 -14.47 -3.63
N ALA A 176 6.59 -14.64 -4.50
CA ALA A 176 6.21 -15.91 -5.11
C ALA A 176 5.43 -15.68 -6.40
N MET A 177 5.24 -16.74 -7.19
CA MET A 177 4.35 -16.72 -8.33
C MET A 177 3.57 -18.02 -8.47
N PHE A 178 2.42 -17.96 -9.12
CA PHE A 178 1.65 -19.14 -9.52
C PHE A 178 1.95 -19.53 -10.96
N ARG A 179 2.18 -20.83 -11.19
CA ARG A 179 2.25 -21.45 -12.51
C ARG A 179 1.39 -22.72 -12.49
N ASP A 180 0.38 -22.78 -13.34
CA ASP A 180 -0.53 -23.94 -13.42
C ASP A 180 -1.08 -24.38 -12.05
N ARG A 181 -1.59 -23.44 -11.28
CA ARG A 181 -2.08 -23.63 -9.90
C ARG A 181 -1.02 -24.09 -8.88
N ARG A 182 0.25 -24.14 -9.25
CA ARG A 182 1.36 -24.44 -8.35
C ARG A 182 2.03 -23.14 -7.91
N LEU A 183 2.18 -22.97 -6.61
CA LEU A 183 2.96 -21.86 -6.03
C LEU A 183 4.46 -22.16 -6.17
N ILE A 184 5.21 -21.18 -6.64
CA ILE A 184 6.67 -21.17 -6.69
C ILE A 184 7.11 -20.03 -5.78
N GLN A 185 7.69 -20.39 -4.63
CA GLN A 185 8.18 -19.44 -3.64
C GLN A 185 9.59 -18.97 -4.03
N PHE A 186 9.81 -17.65 -4.04
CA PHE A 186 11.13 -17.04 -4.30
C PHE A 186 11.78 -16.54 -3.02
N LEU A 187 11.00 -15.96 -2.10
CA LEU A 187 11.48 -15.42 -0.85
C LEU A 187 10.86 -16.16 0.33
N GLN A 188 11.69 -16.57 1.27
CA GLN A 188 11.25 -17.22 2.49
C GLN A 188 10.82 -16.20 3.54
N ARG A 189 9.98 -16.64 4.48
CA ARG A 189 9.63 -15.84 5.65
C ARG A 189 10.88 -15.50 6.45
N PRO A 190 11.08 -14.23 6.86
CA PRO A 190 12.18 -13.85 7.72
C PRO A 190 12.15 -14.60 9.05
N ALA A 191 13.32 -14.93 9.56
CA ALA A 191 13.45 -15.71 10.81
C ALA A 191 12.87 -14.97 12.04
N ASP A 192 12.88 -13.64 12.02
CA ASP A 192 12.36 -12.80 13.10
C ASP A 192 10.83 -12.55 13.00
N TYR A 193 10.15 -13.05 11.97
CA TYR A 193 8.70 -13.02 11.86
C TYR A 193 8.07 -14.16 12.68
N THR A 194 8.13 -14.02 14.00
CA THR A 194 7.64 -15.02 14.96
C THR A 194 6.29 -14.66 15.56
N HIS A 195 6.01 -13.37 15.67
CA HIS A 195 4.73 -12.82 16.17
C HIS A 195 4.45 -11.49 15.52
N ALA A 196 3.18 -11.17 15.30
CA ALA A 196 2.77 -9.90 14.72
C ALA A 196 2.84 -8.77 15.76
N VAL A 197 3.29 -7.60 15.29
CA VAL A 197 3.26 -6.36 16.06
C VAL A 197 2.24 -5.42 15.42
N PHE A 198 1.25 -5.00 16.19
CA PHE A 198 0.19 -4.10 15.73
C PHE A 198 0.43 -2.68 16.21
N ASN A 199 0.67 -1.76 15.28
CA ASN A 199 0.87 -0.33 15.51
C ASN A 199 -0.08 0.44 14.60
N THR A 200 -1.35 0.57 14.99
CA THR A 200 -2.44 0.99 14.09
C THR A 200 -2.70 2.50 14.05
N ALA A 201 -1.98 3.30 14.84
CA ALA A 201 -2.14 4.75 14.83
C ALA A 201 -1.65 5.35 13.50
N LEU A 202 -2.46 6.24 12.93
CA LEU A 202 -2.17 7.00 11.70
C LEU A 202 -2.52 8.47 11.92
N ASP A 203 -1.75 9.37 11.31
CA ASP A 203 -2.08 10.79 11.17
C ASP A 203 -2.23 11.12 9.68
N PRO A 204 -3.43 11.43 9.19
CA PRO A 204 -3.68 11.69 7.77
C PRO A 204 -3.16 13.06 7.29
N ASN A 205 -2.60 13.88 8.17
CA ASN A 205 -2.17 15.25 7.86
C ASN A 205 -0.86 15.28 7.03
N VAL A 206 -0.81 14.51 5.96
CA VAL A 206 0.25 14.41 4.95
C VAL A 206 -0.26 14.90 3.62
N PHE A 207 0.43 15.84 2.99
CA PHE A 207 0.10 16.33 1.66
C PHE A 207 1.10 15.78 0.64
N VAL A 208 0.60 15.18 -0.44
CA VAL A 208 1.43 14.72 -1.57
C VAL A 208 1.40 15.76 -2.66
N LEU A 209 2.54 16.38 -2.94
CA LEU A 209 2.72 17.38 -3.96
C LEU A 209 3.53 16.81 -5.12
N ARG A 210 2.84 16.50 -6.21
CA ARG A 210 3.51 16.11 -7.45
C ARG A 210 3.94 17.37 -8.20
N LEU A 211 5.26 17.56 -8.31
CA LEU A 211 5.83 18.71 -8.99
C LEU A 211 5.59 18.62 -10.50
N VAL A 212 5.28 19.76 -11.11
CA VAL A 212 5.19 19.90 -12.58
C VAL A 212 6.05 21.09 -13.02
N PRO A 213 6.60 21.10 -14.25
CA PRO A 213 7.32 22.24 -14.77
C PRO A 213 6.49 23.54 -14.70
N GLY A 214 7.08 24.59 -14.16
CA GLY A 214 6.41 25.88 -13.96
C GLY A 214 5.53 25.99 -12.71
N MET A 215 5.52 24.96 -11.84
CA MET A 215 4.81 25.05 -10.55
C MET A 215 5.42 26.13 -9.67
N ARG A 216 4.55 26.95 -9.08
CA ARG A 216 4.94 28.03 -8.18
C ARG A 216 5.09 27.51 -6.76
N ALA A 217 6.03 28.10 -6.02
CA ALA A 217 6.32 27.72 -4.64
C ALA A 217 5.28 28.18 -3.61
N ASP A 218 4.43 29.14 -3.98
CA ASP A 218 3.40 29.75 -3.09
C ASP A 218 2.33 28.74 -2.62
N ILE A 219 2.28 27.54 -3.21
CA ILE A 219 1.41 26.46 -2.72
C ILE A 219 1.85 25.94 -1.33
N ILE A 220 3.16 25.89 -1.03
CA ILE A 220 3.66 25.29 0.22
C ILE A 220 3.22 26.09 1.46
N PRO A 221 3.39 27.44 1.53
CA PRO A 221 2.88 28.22 2.66
C PRO A 221 1.37 28.08 2.91
N LEU A 222 0.57 27.80 1.86
CA LEU A 222 -0.88 27.60 2.01
C LEU A 222 -1.25 26.31 2.74
N LEU A 223 -0.31 25.38 2.90
CA LEU A 223 -0.50 24.11 3.57
C LEU A 223 -0.23 24.20 5.09
N GLU A 224 0.43 25.26 5.54
CA GLU A 224 0.69 25.47 6.97
C GLU A 224 -0.61 25.51 7.80
N GLY A 225 -0.55 24.92 8.99
CA GLY A 225 -1.70 24.80 9.89
C GLY A 225 -2.76 23.76 9.45
N ARG A 226 -2.59 23.14 8.27
CA ARG A 226 -3.48 22.07 7.78
C ARG A 226 -2.79 20.72 7.69
N TYR A 227 -1.51 20.70 7.35
CA TYR A 227 -0.73 19.48 7.18
C TYR A 227 0.54 19.52 8.05
N ARG A 228 0.99 18.37 8.48
CA ARG A 228 2.19 18.20 9.30
C ARG A 228 3.41 17.81 8.49
N ALA A 229 3.19 17.22 7.33
CA ALA A 229 4.27 16.77 6.46
C ALA A 229 3.91 16.86 4.98
N LEU A 230 4.95 16.98 4.14
CA LEU A 230 4.88 16.95 2.69
C LEU A 230 5.57 15.69 2.15
N VAL A 231 5.00 15.10 1.11
CA VAL A 231 5.70 14.22 0.19
C VAL A 231 5.85 14.97 -1.13
N LEU A 232 7.08 15.18 -1.58
CA LEU A 232 7.41 15.87 -2.82
C LEU A 232 7.76 14.83 -3.88
N GLU A 233 6.82 14.56 -4.80
CA GLU A 233 7.11 13.75 -5.99
C GLU A 233 7.89 14.62 -6.99
N SER A 234 9.21 14.53 -6.94
CA SER A 234 10.14 15.36 -7.70
C SER A 234 10.53 14.76 -9.04
N PHE A 235 11.38 15.46 -9.80
CA PHE A 235 11.86 15.03 -11.12
C PHE A 235 13.10 14.16 -11.01
N GLY A 236 13.22 13.18 -11.91
CA GLY A 236 14.43 12.36 -12.04
C GLY A 236 14.84 11.75 -10.69
N VAL A 237 16.07 11.92 -10.30
CA VAL A 237 16.60 11.40 -9.03
C VAL A 237 16.29 12.27 -7.81
N GLY A 238 15.52 13.38 -7.94
CA GLY A 238 15.13 14.19 -6.79
C GLY A 238 15.43 15.68 -6.92
N GLY A 239 15.22 16.26 -8.12
CA GLY A 239 15.41 17.71 -8.34
C GLY A 239 14.22 18.56 -7.90
N LEU A 240 14.49 19.75 -7.38
CA LEU A 240 13.50 20.82 -7.24
C LEU A 240 13.56 21.76 -8.44
N PRO A 241 12.43 22.35 -8.88
CA PRO A 241 12.46 23.44 -9.86
C PRO A 241 13.30 24.60 -9.30
N GLY A 242 14.40 24.93 -10.00
CA GLY A 242 15.33 25.99 -9.58
C GLY A 242 14.70 27.39 -9.66
N GLY A 243 13.84 27.64 -10.66
CA GLY A 243 13.25 28.96 -10.90
C GLY A 243 14.31 30.07 -10.90
N ASP A 244 13.92 31.30 -11.21
CA ASP A 244 14.87 32.43 -11.25
C ASP A 244 15.41 32.81 -9.86
N ASP A 245 14.78 32.42 -8.74
CA ASP A 245 15.11 32.86 -7.38
C ASP A 245 15.23 31.74 -6.35
N GLY A 246 15.22 30.45 -6.72
CA GLY A 246 15.26 29.33 -5.79
C GLY A 246 14.02 29.29 -4.84
N ALA A 247 12.90 29.83 -5.27
CA ALA A 247 11.71 30.00 -4.45
C ALA A 247 11.17 28.68 -3.90
N MET A 248 11.20 27.58 -4.68
CA MET A 248 10.73 26.27 -4.21
C MET A 248 11.63 25.72 -3.08
N PHE A 249 12.94 25.90 -3.20
CA PHE A 249 13.89 25.53 -2.15
C PHE A 249 13.65 26.35 -0.87
N ALA A 250 13.46 27.68 -1.03
CA ALA A 250 13.15 28.56 0.11
C ALA A 250 11.85 28.15 0.83
N ALA A 251 10.80 27.85 0.08
CA ALA A 251 9.53 27.39 0.65
C ALA A 251 9.67 26.05 1.41
N VAL A 252 10.42 25.10 0.88
CA VAL A 252 10.69 23.81 1.58
C VAL A 252 11.53 24.06 2.84
N ARG A 253 12.56 24.91 2.76
CA ARG A 253 13.37 25.30 3.93
C ARG A 253 12.51 25.90 5.03
N ASP A 254 11.65 26.85 4.68
CA ASP A 254 10.81 27.58 5.65
C ASP A 254 9.75 26.64 6.24
N TRP A 255 9.18 25.73 5.44
CA TRP A 255 8.31 24.65 5.89
C TRP A 255 8.98 23.75 6.95
N CYS A 256 10.20 23.28 6.67
CA CYS A 256 10.96 22.46 7.61
C CYS A 256 11.43 23.28 8.83
N GLY A 257 11.72 24.58 8.64
CA GLY A 257 12.06 25.52 9.71
C GLY A 257 10.92 25.76 10.70
N ALA A 258 9.67 25.64 10.24
CA ALA A 258 8.47 25.69 11.08
C ALA A 258 8.20 24.36 11.84
N GLY A 259 9.07 23.36 11.70
CA GLY A 259 8.99 22.08 12.43
C GLY A 259 8.31 20.96 11.67
N HIS A 260 7.94 21.16 10.41
CA HIS A 260 7.33 20.15 9.57
C HIS A 260 8.36 19.24 8.89
N LEU A 261 7.91 18.07 8.42
CA LEU A 261 8.72 17.15 7.61
C LEU A 261 8.46 17.35 6.11
N ALA A 262 9.50 17.17 5.30
CA ALA A 262 9.40 17.09 3.84
C ALA A 262 10.14 15.85 3.33
N VAL A 263 9.41 14.92 2.72
CA VAL A 263 9.97 13.68 2.17
C VAL A 263 10.05 13.81 0.66
N PHE A 264 11.25 13.64 0.14
CA PHE A 264 11.48 13.60 -1.30
C PHE A 264 11.34 12.18 -1.84
N THR A 265 10.56 12.04 -2.89
CA THR A 265 10.45 10.85 -3.73
C THR A 265 10.51 11.25 -5.20
N THR A 266 10.46 10.30 -6.10
CA THR A 266 10.50 10.56 -7.54
C THR A 266 9.21 10.18 -8.26
N GLN A 267 8.93 10.87 -9.36
CA GLN A 267 7.87 10.51 -10.30
C GLN A 267 8.25 9.34 -11.20
N VAL A 268 9.55 9.01 -11.27
CA VAL A 268 10.07 7.89 -12.06
C VAL A 268 9.75 6.59 -11.31
N PRO A 269 9.13 5.60 -11.95
CA PRO A 269 8.63 4.42 -11.25
C PRO A 269 9.73 3.46 -10.75
N HIS A 270 10.95 3.54 -11.28
CA HIS A 270 12.06 2.65 -10.95
C HIS A 270 13.32 3.41 -10.57
N GLU A 271 14.20 2.75 -9.81
CA GLU A 271 15.52 3.19 -9.35
C GLU A 271 15.49 4.23 -8.21
N GLY A 272 14.30 4.74 -7.87
CA GLY A 272 14.12 5.62 -6.72
C GLY A 272 14.72 7.01 -6.85
N SER A 273 14.86 7.72 -5.72
CA SER A 273 15.48 9.04 -5.62
C SER A 273 16.88 8.95 -5.03
N ASP A 274 17.75 9.89 -5.42
CA ASP A 274 19.08 10.13 -4.82
C ASP A 274 19.38 11.63 -4.85
N LEU A 275 19.09 12.30 -3.76
CA LEU A 275 19.33 13.74 -3.60
C LEU A 275 20.82 14.10 -3.61
N ALA A 276 21.73 13.14 -3.47
CA ALA A 276 23.16 13.40 -3.45
C ALA A 276 23.76 13.62 -4.85
N VAL A 277 23.02 13.30 -5.92
CA VAL A 277 23.53 13.38 -7.30
C VAL A 277 23.74 14.83 -7.76
N TYR A 278 22.75 15.69 -7.50
CA TYR A 278 22.80 17.09 -7.96
C TYR A 278 22.98 18.08 -6.81
N GLU A 279 23.59 19.24 -7.09
CA GLU A 279 23.86 20.29 -6.10
C GLU A 279 22.58 20.77 -5.41
N VAL A 280 21.51 21.00 -6.16
CA VAL A 280 20.19 21.41 -5.62
C VAL A 280 19.62 20.35 -4.67
N GLY A 281 19.75 19.06 -5.01
CA GLY A 281 19.34 17.96 -4.15
C GLY A 281 20.14 17.90 -2.85
N ARG A 282 21.47 18.04 -2.95
CA ARG A 282 22.37 18.07 -1.78
C ARG A 282 22.03 19.21 -0.82
N ALA A 283 21.73 20.40 -1.34
CA ALA A 283 21.33 21.52 -0.53
C ALA A 283 20.01 21.24 0.21
N ALA A 284 19.04 20.62 -0.44
CA ALA A 284 17.79 20.21 0.17
C ALA A 284 18.01 19.11 1.24
N LYS A 285 18.82 18.10 0.95
CA LYS A 285 19.15 17.00 1.88
C LYS A 285 19.83 17.49 3.16
N ALA A 286 20.53 18.61 3.12
CA ALA A 286 21.19 19.21 4.29
C ALA A 286 20.22 19.94 5.22
N LEU A 287 18.99 20.20 4.80
CA LEU A 287 17.98 20.87 5.63
C LEU A 287 17.46 19.91 6.70
N PRO A 288 17.40 20.34 7.97
CA PRO A 288 16.75 19.57 9.01
C PRO A 288 15.26 19.35 8.68
N GLY A 289 14.75 18.10 8.79
CA GLY A 289 13.38 17.71 8.46
C GLY A 289 13.15 17.36 7.00
N VAL A 290 14.17 17.42 6.18
CA VAL A 290 14.15 16.81 4.85
C VAL A 290 14.56 15.35 4.96
N LEU A 291 13.73 14.48 4.44
CA LEU A 291 13.94 13.04 4.34
C LEU A 291 13.91 12.61 2.88
N GLU A 292 14.46 11.46 2.61
CA GLU A 292 14.48 10.87 1.28
C GLU A 292 13.82 9.49 1.31
N ALA A 293 12.91 9.26 0.36
CA ALA A 293 12.20 8.00 0.25
C ALA A 293 13.01 6.90 -0.47
N HIS A 294 14.13 7.28 -1.08
CA HIS A 294 14.95 6.35 -1.86
C HIS A 294 14.12 5.57 -2.89
N ASP A 295 14.13 4.25 -2.83
CA ASP A 295 13.44 3.35 -3.75
C ASP A 295 12.02 2.95 -3.30
N MET A 296 11.45 3.64 -2.32
CA MET A 296 10.06 3.44 -1.90
C MET A 296 9.08 3.80 -3.01
N THR A 297 7.99 3.03 -3.10
CA THR A 297 6.86 3.47 -3.94
C THR A 297 6.22 4.74 -3.37
N PRO A 298 5.64 5.62 -4.20
CA PRO A 298 4.91 6.81 -3.71
C PRO A 298 3.78 6.44 -2.75
N GLU A 299 3.09 5.32 -3.00
CA GLU A 299 2.05 4.77 -2.14
C GLU A 299 2.61 4.44 -0.74
N ALA A 300 3.72 3.71 -0.68
CA ALA A 300 4.38 3.36 0.58
C ALA A 300 4.93 4.60 1.29
N THR A 301 5.54 5.53 0.55
CA THR A 301 6.08 6.78 1.10
C THR A 301 5.03 7.61 1.83
N ALA A 302 3.89 7.87 1.16
CA ALA A 302 2.81 8.66 1.74
C ALA A 302 2.22 8.00 2.98
N VAL A 303 1.95 6.70 2.91
CA VAL A 303 1.33 5.95 4.01
C VAL A 303 2.30 5.74 5.17
N LYS A 304 3.60 5.48 4.89
CA LYS A 304 4.62 5.40 5.95
C LYS A 304 4.69 6.69 6.75
N LEU A 305 4.66 7.82 6.05
CA LEU A 305 4.70 9.12 6.70
C LEU A 305 3.47 9.35 7.58
N MET A 306 2.26 8.98 7.12
CA MET A 306 1.04 9.00 7.94
C MET A 306 1.18 8.09 9.17
N TRP A 307 1.76 6.91 9.00
CA TRP A 307 2.00 5.98 10.09
C TRP A 307 3.02 6.54 11.09
N VAL A 308 4.15 7.06 10.64
CA VAL A 308 5.19 7.67 11.48
C VAL A 308 4.63 8.80 12.32
N LEU A 309 3.88 9.74 11.71
CA LEU A 309 3.25 10.86 12.41
C LEU A 309 2.17 10.42 13.41
N GLY A 310 1.59 9.24 13.22
CA GLY A 310 0.68 8.61 14.17
C GLY A 310 1.39 7.98 15.38
N GLN A 311 2.68 7.63 15.26
CA GLN A 311 3.44 7.00 16.35
C GLN A 311 4.08 8.05 17.27
N THR A 312 4.49 9.20 16.73
CA THR A 312 5.24 10.21 17.51
C THR A 312 4.98 11.62 17.04
N SER A 313 5.10 12.57 17.97
CA SER A 313 5.17 14.01 17.68
C SER A 313 6.61 14.54 17.72
N ASP A 314 7.56 13.74 18.21
CA ASP A 314 8.98 14.09 18.23
C ASP A 314 9.58 13.95 16.84
N ARG A 315 10.22 15.00 16.34
CA ARG A 315 10.77 15.04 14.99
C ARG A 315 11.92 14.06 14.79
N ALA A 316 12.84 13.97 15.74
CA ALA A 316 13.99 13.09 15.59
C ALA A 316 13.58 11.62 15.61
N GLU A 317 12.60 11.25 16.43
CA GLU A 317 12.02 9.91 16.42
C GLU A 317 11.25 9.64 15.12
N ALA A 318 10.51 10.64 14.58
CA ALA A 318 9.81 10.52 13.31
C ALA A 318 10.79 10.28 12.14
N GLU A 319 11.90 11.03 12.09
CA GLU A 319 12.96 10.85 11.10
C GLU A 319 13.56 9.43 11.18
N LYS A 320 13.88 8.96 12.37
CA LYS A 320 14.39 7.62 12.61
C LYS A 320 13.39 6.52 12.20
N LEU A 321 12.13 6.65 12.58
CA LEU A 321 11.07 5.69 12.21
C LEU A 321 10.87 5.65 10.70
N PHE A 322 10.89 6.80 10.03
CA PHE A 322 10.74 6.86 8.58
C PHE A 322 11.87 6.14 7.85
N LEU A 323 13.11 6.31 8.29
CA LEU A 323 14.30 5.69 7.69
C LEU A 323 14.51 4.22 8.14
N THR A 324 13.76 3.74 9.13
CA THR A 324 13.82 2.33 9.55
C THR A 324 13.06 1.46 8.54
N PRO A 325 13.72 0.48 7.88
CA PRO A 325 13.05 -0.38 6.91
C PRO A 325 11.92 -1.21 7.53
N VAL A 326 10.78 -1.26 6.85
CA VAL A 326 9.64 -2.12 7.20
C VAL A 326 9.26 -2.94 5.98
N GLN A 327 9.33 -4.26 6.10
CA GLN A 327 8.95 -5.17 5.00
C GLN A 327 9.59 -4.78 3.64
N TRP A 328 10.90 -4.47 3.68
CA TRP A 328 11.72 -4.06 2.51
C TRP A 328 11.17 -2.87 1.71
N ASP A 329 10.55 -1.93 2.36
CA ASP A 329 10.09 -0.69 1.74
C ASP A 329 11.24 0.23 1.30
N ILE A 330 12.40 0.10 1.93
CA ILE A 330 13.68 0.75 1.57
C ILE A 330 14.75 -0.34 1.49
N LEU A 331 15.64 -0.29 0.48
CA LEU A 331 16.80 -1.17 0.29
C LEU A 331 18.11 -0.47 0.66
#